data_17f7654cd7c9e66a6c8be994f96ad20a
#
_entry.id   17f7654cd7c9e66a6c8be994f96ad20a
#
_cell.length_a   1.000
_cell.length_b   1.000
_cell.length_c   1.000
_cell.angle_alpha   90.00
_cell.angle_beta   90.00
_cell.angle_gamma   90.00
#
_symmetry.space_group_name_H-M   'P 1'
#
loop_
_entity.id
_entity.type
_entity.pdbx_description
1 polymer ?
#
loop_
_entity_poly.entity_id
_entity_poly.type
_entity_poly.pdbx_seq_one_letter_code
_entity_poly.pdbx_strand_id
1 'polypeptide(L)'
;MARQVVTGTHPRRKRGSIKPEEIVDGALEVAERVGLDNLSIPTLSKHVGVGVTSIYWYFAKKDDLLNAMHDRALSKYAFSAPFVDTADWRESLRNHSRMMRKTFRSNAILTDLVLIRGALSSEAKRLGLEQMEQATATLMRAGLSAEDAFDTYSATTVLVRSSVVLERLYQKTLEPEDGPNSTGGPSVVDAKIAPIIAEIIGNGRRIGVADRTNFEYSLECILDHASRLIDERAAAAPRSRAPRRRSNAEPCR
;
A
#
# COMPACT_ATOMS: atom_id res chain seq x y z
N MET A 1 19.85 -35.80 16.29
CA MET A 1 18.92 -36.28 15.25
C MET A 1 19.03 -35.30 14.07
N ALA A 2 19.64 -35.71 12.98
CA ALA A 2 19.92 -34.89 11.83
C ALA A 2 18.65 -34.73 10.97
N ARG A 3 18.22 -33.52 10.71
CA ARG A 3 17.08 -33.19 9.84
C ARG A 3 17.54 -33.34 8.37
N GLN A 4 17.04 -34.36 7.68
CA GLN A 4 17.26 -34.57 6.26
C GLN A 4 16.66 -33.41 5.45
N VAL A 5 17.50 -32.67 4.75
CA VAL A 5 17.12 -31.70 3.72
C VAL A 5 16.71 -32.52 2.49
N VAL A 6 15.43 -32.59 2.21
CA VAL A 6 14.89 -33.19 0.99
C VAL A 6 15.17 -32.22 -0.16
N THR A 7 16.23 -32.40 -0.89
CA THR A 7 16.50 -31.78 -2.18
C THR A 7 15.63 -32.45 -3.25
N GLY A 8 14.40 -31.97 -3.42
CA GLY A 8 13.52 -32.41 -4.49
C GLY A 8 14.00 -31.86 -5.84
N THR A 9 14.81 -32.62 -6.58
CA THR A 9 15.07 -32.41 -7.99
C THR A 9 13.83 -32.79 -8.78
N HIS A 10 13.02 -31.80 -9.19
CA HIS A 10 11.92 -32.03 -10.10
C HIS A 10 12.45 -32.54 -11.47
N PRO A 11 11.84 -33.60 -12.06
CA PRO A 11 12.26 -34.10 -13.36
C PRO A 11 12.10 -33.00 -14.41
N ARG A 12 13.14 -32.88 -15.29
CA ARG A 12 13.22 -31.86 -16.34
C ARG A 12 12.04 -31.99 -17.29
N ARG A 13 11.14 -30.99 -17.31
CA ARG A 13 9.96 -30.95 -18.20
C ARG A 13 10.39 -30.92 -19.68
N LYS A 14 9.55 -31.50 -20.58
CA LYS A 14 9.78 -31.43 -22.02
C LYS A 14 9.70 -29.97 -22.53
N ARG A 15 10.52 -29.63 -23.56
CA ARG A 15 10.48 -28.31 -24.21
C ARG A 15 9.05 -27.95 -24.60
N GLY A 16 8.59 -26.72 -24.28
CA GLY A 16 7.26 -26.21 -24.62
C GLY A 16 6.11 -26.65 -23.70
N SER A 17 6.40 -27.34 -22.56
CA SER A 17 5.36 -27.83 -21.64
C SER A 17 5.03 -26.87 -20.49
N ILE A 18 5.69 -25.70 -20.40
CA ILE A 18 5.42 -24.71 -19.35
C ILE A 18 4.66 -23.51 -19.92
N LYS A 19 3.69 -23.02 -19.19
CA LYS A 19 2.95 -21.81 -19.53
C LYS A 19 3.60 -20.58 -18.87
N PRO A 20 3.43 -19.36 -19.46
CA PRO A 20 3.94 -18.12 -18.85
C PRO A 20 3.49 -17.92 -17.41
N GLU A 21 2.22 -18.26 -17.13
CA GLU A 21 1.61 -18.11 -15.80
C GLU A 21 2.30 -19.00 -14.75
N GLU A 22 2.71 -20.22 -15.13
CA GLU A 22 3.45 -21.12 -14.25
C GLU A 22 4.87 -20.58 -13.92
N ILE A 23 5.50 -19.89 -14.87
CA ILE A 23 6.78 -19.23 -14.65
C ILE A 23 6.62 -18.07 -13.67
N VAL A 24 5.55 -17.28 -13.84
CA VAL A 24 5.25 -16.13 -12.97
C VAL A 24 4.91 -16.60 -11.55
N ASP A 25 4.04 -17.62 -11.41
CA ASP A 25 3.71 -18.18 -10.09
C ASP A 25 4.95 -18.75 -9.40
N GLY A 26 5.79 -19.50 -10.12
CA GLY A 26 7.06 -19.99 -9.59
C GLY A 26 8.05 -18.88 -9.23
N ALA A 27 8.04 -17.76 -9.95
CA ALA A 27 8.87 -16.60 -9.64
C ALA A 27 8.40 -15.90 -8.35
N LEU A 28 7.08 -15.80 -8.12
CA LEU A 28 6.52 -15.30 -6.85
C LEU A 28 6.91 -16.21 -5.69
N GLU A 29 6.80 -17.54 -5.84
CA GLU A 29 7.21 -18.51 -4.82
C GLU A 29 8.70 -18.44 -4.49
N VAL A 30 9.57 -18.26 -5.52
CA VAL A 30 11.00 -18.08 -5.29
C VAL A 30 11.25 -16.76 -4.57
N ALA A 31 10.63 -15.66 -5.00
CA ALA A 31 10.78 -14.35 -4.38
C ALA A 31 10.31 -14.35 -2.92
N GLU A 32 9.23 -15.06 -2.58
CA GLU A 32 8.76 -15.23 -1.20
C GLU A 32 9.80 -15.89 -0.29
N ARG A 33 10.65 -16.78 -0.84
CA ARG A 33 11.68 -17.50 -0.06
C ARG A 33 12.99 -16.73 0.07
N VAL A 34 13.44 -16.08 -1.02
CA VAL A 34 14.79 -15.50 -1.06
C VAL A 34 14.80 -13.97 -1.14
N GLY A 35 13.63 -13.35 -1.18
CA GLY A 35 13.46 -11.93 -1.46
C GLY A 35 13.51 -11.61 -2.96
N LEU A 36 12.85 -10.50 -3.35
CA LEU A 36 12.77 -10.06 -4.74
C LEU A 36 14.16 -9.71 -5.33
N ASP A 37 15.04 -9.14 -4.51
CA ASP A 37 16.37 -8.70 -4.90
C ASP A 37 17.26 -9.89 -5.29
N ASN A 38 17.08 -11.03 -4.61
CA ASN A 38 17.83 -12.27 -4.84
C ASN A 38 17.19 -13.19 -5.91
N LEU A 39 16.04 -12.80 -6.48
CA LEU A 39 15.41 -13.54 -7.57
C LEU A 39 16.29 -13.48 -8.82
N SER A 40 16.75 -14.65 -9.28
CA SER A 40 17.51 -14.80 -10.51
C SER A 40 16.87 -15.80 -11.48
N ILE A 41 17.09 -15.59 -12.79
CA ILE A 41 16.58 -16.53 -13.81
C ILE A 41 17.13 -17.96 -13.63
N PRO A 42 18.43 -18.17 -13.28
CA PRO A 42 18.92 -19.51 -12.97
C PRO A 42 18.23 -20.16 -11.77
N THR A 43 17.96 -19.41 -10.69
CA THR A 43 17.25 -19.93 -9.52
C THR A 43 15.81 -20.29 -9.87
N LEU A 44 15.13 -19.43 -10.63
CA LEU A 44 13.78 -19.68 -11.11
C LEU A 44 13.74 -20.91 -12.03
N SER A 45 14.66 -21.05 -12.98
CA SER A 45 14.69 -22.18 -13.91
C SER A 45 14.81 -23.53 -13.19
N LYS A 46 15.63 -23.58 -12.13
CA LYS A 46 15.74 -24.76 -11.25
C LYS A 46 14.44 -25.05 -10.52
N HIS A 47 13.76 -24.01 -10.05
CA HIS A 47 12.52 -24.16 -9.29
C HIS A 47 11.37 -24.67 -10.17
N VAL A 48 11.18 -24.10 -11.36
CA VAL A 48 10.09 -24.52 -12.28
C VAL A 48 10.45 -25.74 -13.14
N GLY A 49 11.67 -26.24 -13.05
CA GLY A 49 12.12 -27.46 -13.73
C GLY A 49 12.30 -27.32 -15.26
N VAL A 50 12.63 -26.09 -15.75
CA VAL A 50 12.86 -25.84 -17.20
C VAL A 50 14.25 -25.23 -17.42
N GLY A 51 14.68 -25.18 -18.68
CA GLY A 51 15.93 -24.51 -19.04
C GLY A 51 15.80 -22.98 -19.00
N VAL A 52 16.89 -22.29 -18.67
CA VAL A 52 16.98 -20.81 -18.67
C VAL A 52 16.48 -20.23 -20.02
N THR A 53 16.84 -20.83 -21.13
CA THR A 53 16.39 -20.43 -22.48
C THR A 53 14.87 -20.47 -22.64
N SER A 54 14.19 -21.41 -21.94
CA SER A 54 12.73 -21.52 -22.01
C SER A 54 12.05 -20.35 -21.30
N ILE A 55 12.66 -19.80 -20.25
CA ILE A 55 12.16 -18.60 -19.57
C ILE A 55 12.35 -17.38 -20.47
N TYR A 56 13.54 -17.22 -21.08
CA TYR A 56 13.82 -16.10 -21.98
C TYR A 56 12.98 -16.12 -23.28
N TRP A 57 12.41 -17.26 -23.62
CA TRP A 57 11.49 -17.33 -24.76
C TRP A 57 10.17 -16.59 -24.47
N TYR A 58 9.71 -16.59 -23.20
CA TYR A 58 8.51 -15.87 -22.76
C TYR A 58 8.79 -14.45 -22.25
N PHE A 59 9.92 -14.29 -21.57
CA PHE A 59 10.30 -13.03 -20.91
C PHE A 59 11.71 -12.65 -21.39
N ALA A 60 11.79 -11.77 -22.39
CA ALA A 60 13.05 -11.40 -23.04
C ALA A 60 14.03 -10.74 -22.04
N LYS A 61 13.51 -10.05 -21.04
CA LYS A 61 14.26 -9.39 -19.97
C LYS A 61 13.67 -9.75 -18.60
N LYS A 62 14.50 -9.63 -17.55
CA LYS A 62 14.06 -9.82 -16.17
C LYS A 62 12.92 -8.84 -15.82
N ASP A 63 12.94 -7.62 -16.37
CA ASP A 63 11.90 -6.62 -16.13
C ASP A 63 10.54 -7.05 -16.70
N ASP A 64 10.50 -7.75 -17.83
CA ASP A 64 9.25 -8.30 -18.38
C ASP A 64 8.62 -9.32 -17.43
N LEU A 65 9.45 -10.19 -16.84
CA LEU A 65 9.00 -11.13 -15.80
C LEU A 65 8.51 -10.40 -14.55
N LEU A 66 9.24 -9.37 -14.10
CA LEU A 66 8.86 -8.59 -12.91
C LEU A 66 7.55 -7.83 -13.12
N ASN A 67 7.29 -7.32 -14.33
CA ASN A 67 6.01 -6.70 -14.68
C ASN A 67 4.86 -7.74 -14.65
N ALA A 68 5.08 -8.93 -15.21
CA ALA A 68 4.09 -10.01 -15.14
C ALA A 68 3.84 -10.51 -13.69
N MET A 69 4.89 -10.59 -12.87
CA MET A 69 4.76 -10.87 -11.44
C MET A 69 3.95 -9.80 -10.70
N HIS A 70 4.16 -8.53 -11.05
CA HIS A 70 3.41 -7.41 -10.50
C HIS A 70 1.90 -7.55 -10.80
N ASP A 71 1.53 -7.80 -12.06
CA ASP A 71 0.13 -7.98 -12.46
C ASP A 71 -0.51 -9.18 -11.77
N ARG A 72 0.23 -10.29 -11.69
CA ARG A 72 -0.20 -11.49 -10.99
C ARG A 72 -0.37 -11.28 -9.49
N ALA A 73 0.55 -10.54 -8.86
CA ALA A 73 0.47 -10.19 -7.44
C ALA A 73 -0.75 -9.30 -7.16
N LEU A 74 -1.00 -8.28 -7.99
CA LEU A 74 -2.20 -7.45 -7.85
C LEU A 74 -3.49 -8.27 -7.96
N SER A 75 -3.56 -9.19 -8.91
CA SER A 75 -4.72 -10.09 -9.09
C SER A 75 -4.89 -11.05 -7.91
N LYS A 76 -3.78 -11.66 -7.44
CA LYS A 76 -3.79 -12.67 -6.37
C LYS A 76 -4.13 -12.08 -5.00
N TYR A 77 -3.64 -10.89 -4.71
CA TYR A 77 -3.77 -10.28 -3.38
C TYR A 77 -4.91 -9.27 -3.27
N ALA A 78 -5.82 -9.28 -4.27
CA ALA A 78 -6.97 -8.38 -4.32
C ALA A 78 -6.55 -6.94 -3.91
N PHE A 79 -5.59 -6.38 -4.65
CA PHE A 79 -5.05 -5.03 -4.41
C PHE A 79 -6.14 -3.96 -4.39
N SER A 80 -7.26 -4.27 -5.01
CA SER A 80 -8.50 -3.55 -4.87
C SER A 80 -9.23 -3.99 -3.60
N ALA A 81 -8.74 -3.60 -2.41
CA ALA A 81 -9.72 -3.36 -1.36
C ALA A 81 -10.61 -2.24 -1.91
N PRO A 82 -11.82 -2.53 -2.39
CA PRO A 82 -12.64 -1.50 -2.99
C PRO A 82 -12.84 -0.41 -1.96
N PHE A 83 -12.82 0.84 -2.40
CA PHE A 83 -13.28 1.91 -1.54
C PHE A 83 -14.76 1.64 -1.25
N VAL A 84 -15.06 1.17 -0.04
CA VAL A 84 -16.45 0.91 0.38
C VAL A 84 -17.03 2.22 0.88
N ASP A 85 -17.97 2.76 0.12
CA ASP A 85 -18.74 3.94 0.50
C ASP A 85 -19.75 3.54 1.58
N THR A 86 -19.49 3.97 2.81
CA THR A 86 -20.44 3.86 3.92
C THR A 86 -21.23 5.18 4.07
N ALA A 87 -22.24 5.21 4.94
CA ALA A 87 -22.95 6.44 5.24
C ALA A 87 -22.04 7.52 5.90
N ASP A 88 -20.92 7.11 6.48
CA ASP A 88 -19.88 7.97 7.08
C ASP A 88 -18.62 7.96 6.22
N TRP A 89 -18.33 9.08 5.56
CA TRP A 89 -17.16 9.26 4.73
C TRP A 89 -15.84 9.10 5.52
N ARG A 90 -15.80 9.51 6.80
CA ARG A 90 -14.61 9.35 7.66
C ARG A 90 -14.34 7.88 7.91
N GLU A 91 -15.37 7.11 8.19
CA GLU A 91 -15.25 5.67 8.39
C GLU A 91 -14.82 4.99 7.08
N SER A 92 -15.41 5.36 5.94
CA SER A 92 -15.04 4.84 4.62
C SER A 92 -13.56 5.03 4.34
N LEU A 93 -13.05 6.26 4.48
CA LEU A 93 -11.65 6.60 4.20
C LEU A 93 -10.69 5.97 5.22
N ARG A 94 -11.08 5.95 6.51
CA ARG A 94 -10.31 5.29 7.58
C ARG A 94 -10.15 3.81 7.32
N ASN A 95 -11.24 3.11 7.03
CA ASN A 95 -11.24 1.67 6.78
C ASN A 95 -10.47 1.32 5.52
N HIS A 96 -10.64 2.09 4.44
CA HIS A 96 -9.86 1.92 3.21
C HIS A 96 -8.35 2.07 3.46
N SER A 97 -7.93 3.13 4.15
CA SER A 97 -6.52 3.39 4.46
C SER A 97 -5.91 2.28 5.33
N ARG A 98 -6.63 1.82 6.36
CA ARG A 98 -6.21 0.70 7.22
C ARG A 98 -6.12 -0.62 6.45
N MET A 99 -7.10 -0.90 5.59
CA MET A 99 -7.12 -2.10 4.76
C MET A 99 -5.96 -2.11 3.77
N MET A 100 -5.74 -1.00 3.07
CA MET A 100 -4.62 -0.83 2.14
C MET A 100 -3.27 -1.05 2.86
N ARG A 101 -3.06 -0.41 4.01
CA ARG A 101 -1.86 -0.60 4.83
C ARG A 101 -1.69 -2.06 5.26
N LYS A 102 -2.75 -2.71 5.73
CA LYS A 102 -2.72 -4.12 6.13
C LYS A 102 -2.32 -5.03 4.97
N THR A 103 -2.89 -4.83 3.78
CA THR A 103 -2.61 -5.64 2.59
C THR A 103 -1.14 -5.57 2.21
N PHE A 104 -0.55 -4.38 2.15
CA PHE A 104 0.87 -4.22 1.85
C PHE A 104 1.77 -4.80 2.94
N ARG A 105 1.48 -4.52 4.22
CA ARG A 105 2.29 -5.04 5.35
C ARG A 105 2.28 -6.57 5.43
N SER A 106 1.17 -7.21 5.10
CA SER A 106 1.06 -8.67 5.11
C SER A 106 1.70 -9.34 3.90
N ASN A 107 2.17 -8.57 2.91
CA ASN A 107 2.74 -9.10 1.68
C ASN A 107 3.99 -8.32 1.27
N ALA A 108 5.15 -8.83 1.68
CA ALA A 108 6.44 -8.21 1.41
C ALA A 108 6.74 -8.11 -0.09
N ILE A 109 6.40 -9.15 -0.87
CA ILE A 109 6.67 -9.17 -2.31
C ILE A 109 5.79 -8.17 -3.05
N LEU A 110 4.52 -8.04 -2.65
CA LEU A 110 3.63 -7.02 -3.19
C LEU A 110 4.17 -5.60 -2.92
N THR A 111 4.66 -5.36 -1.70
CA THR A 111 5.28 -4.08 -1.32
C THR A 111 6.53 -3.79 -2.15
N ASP A 112 7.42 -4.77 -2.29
CA ASP A 112 8.66 -4.63 -3.07
C ASP A 112 8.34 -4.38 -4.56
N LEU A 113 7.38 -5.11 -5.15
CA LEU A 113 6.99 -4.95 -6.55
C LEU A 113 6.26 -3.63 -6.82
N VAL A 114 5.25 -3.30 -6.01
CA VAL A 114 4.32 -2.20 -6.28
C VAL A 114 4.84 -0.87 -5.75
N LEU A 115 5.29 -0.83 -4.50
CA LEU A 115 5.64 0.44 -3.85
C LEU A 115 7.11 0.82 -4.04
N ILE A 116 8.02 -0.15 -4.02
CA ILE A 116 9.45 0.14 -4.09
C ILE A 116 9.93 0.20 -5.54
N ARG A 117 9.59 -0.78 -6.38
CA ARG A 117 9.98 -0.75 -7.79
C ARG A 117 9.13 0.17 -8.65
N GLY A 118 7.88 0.46 -8.26
CA GLY A 118 7.04 1.44 -8.92
C GLY A 118 6.61 1.08 -10.36
N ALA A 119 6.86 -0.15 -10.82
CA ALA A 119 6.46 -0.61 -12.14
C ALA A 119 4.95 -0.90 -12.12
N LEU A 120 4.14 0.04 -12.55
CA LEU A 120 2.69 -0.14 -12.68
C LEU A 120 2.35 -0.55 -14.11
N SER A 121 1.71 -1.70 -14.26
CA SER A 121 1.06 -2.09 -15.51
C SER A 121 -0.08 -1.14 -15.87
N SER A 122 -0.53 -1.20 -17.11
CA SER A 122 -1.69 -0.43 -17.56
C SER A 122 -2.95 -0.78 -16.76
N GLU A 123 -3.12 -2.06 -16.41
CA GLU A 123 -4.26 -2.53 -15.62
C GLU A 123 -4.20 -2.01 -14.17
N ALA A 124 -3.04 -2.05 -13.54
CA ALA A 124 -2.86 -1.49 -12.20
C ALA A 124 -3.12 0.02 -12.14
N LYS A 125 -2.70 0.76 -13.19
CA LYS A 125 -3.00 2.19 -13.31
C LYS A 125 -4.50 2.43 -13.44
N ARG A 126 -5.20 1.65 -14.28
CA ARG A 126 -6.64 1.73 -14.47
C ARG A 126 -7.39 1.51 -13.15
N LEU A 127 -7.08 0.41 -12.44
CA LEU A 127 -7.70 0.10 -11.15
C LEU A 127 -7.42 1.18 -10.09
N GLY A 128 -6.22 1.72 -10.07
CA GLY A 128 -5.87 2.82 -9.17
C GLY A 128 -6.66 4.10 -9.45
N LEU A 129 -6.87 4.43 -10.73
CA LEU A 129 -7.70 5.59 -11.14
C LEU A 129 -9.17 5.38 -10.78
N GLU A 130 -9.73 4.19 -11.00
CA GLU A 130 -11.12 3.87 -10.61
C GLU A 130 -11.37 4.02 -9.11
N GLN A 131 -10.42 3.57 -8.29
CA GLN A 131 -10.51 3.74 -6.83
C GLN A 131 -10.39 5.21 -6.41
N MET A 132 -9.49 5.95 -7.03
CA MET A 132 -9.32 7.38 -6.77
C MET A 132 -10.60 8.15 -7.13
N GLU A 133 -11.19 7.87 -8.28
CA GLU A 133 -12.45 8.48 -8.73
C GLU A 133 -13.58 8.21 -7.73
N GLN A 134 -13.74 6.94 -7.33
CA GLN A 134 -14.79 6.54 -6.39
C GLN A 134 -14.62 7.21 -5.01
N ALA A 135 -13.39 7.25 -4.49
CA ALA A 135 -13.09 7.89 -3.22
C ALA A 135 -13.32 9.41 -3.28
N THR A 136 -12.82 10.05 -4.34
CA THR A 136 -13.00 11.49 -4.56
C THR A 136 -14.49 11.85 -4.66
N ALA A 137 -15.28 11.07 -5.43
CA ALA A 137 -16.73 11.29 -5.53
C ALA A 137 -17.44 11.15 -4.17
N THR A 138 -17.02 10.21 -3.32
CA THR A 138 -17.57 10.05 -1.96
C THR A 138 -17.25 11.26 -1.09
N LEU A 139 -16.02 11.75 -1.13
CA LEU A 139 -15.59 12.92 -0.36
C LEU A 139 -16.28 14.21 -0.85
N MET A 140 -16.52 14.34 -2.15
CA MET A 140 -17.32 15.46 -2.70
C MET A 140 -18.77 15.41 -2.22
N ARG A 141 -19.41 14.23 -2.16
CA ARG A 141 -20.75 14.08 -1.59
C ARG A 141 -20.82 14.44 -0.11
N ALA A 142 -19.69 14.27 0.61
CA ALA A 142 -19.58 14.70 2.00
C ALA A 142 -19.43 16.23 2.16
N GLY A 143 -19.17 16.98 1.08
CA GLY A 143 -19.12 18.44 1.08
C GLY A 143 -17.76 19.06 0.71
N LEU A 144 -16.74 18.27 0.41
CA LEU A 144 -15.45 18.78 -0.08
C LEU A 144 -15.58 19.33 -1.52
N SER A 145 -14.70 20.26 -1.90
CA SER A 145 -14.47 20.58 -3.31
C SER A 145 -13.82 19.39 -4.02
N ALA A 146 -13.79 19.40 -5.36
CA ALA A 146 -13.11 18.35 -6.11
C ALA A 146 -11.61 18.33 -5.80
N GLU A 147 -10.98 19.49 -5.68
CA GLU A 147 -9.56 19.65 -5.33
C GLU A 147 -9.27 19.15 -3.91
N ASP A 148 -10.05 19.63 -2.91
CA ASP A 148 -9.87 19.20 -1.52
C ASP A 148 -10.11 17.68 -1.34
N ALA A 149 -11.07 17.11 -2.07
CA ALA A 149 -11.37 15.68 -2.05
C ALA A 149 -10.21 14.86 -2.64
N PHE A 150 -9.68 15.31 -3.78
CA PHE A 150 -8.50 14.70 -4.42
C PHE A 150 -7.28 14.78 -3.50
N ASP A 151 -7.00 15.95 -2.91
CA ASP A 151 -5.86 16.17 -2.03
C ASP A 151 -5.98 15.33 -0.75
N THR A 152 -7.17 15.25 -0.16
CA THR A 152 -7.45 14.42 1.01
C THR A 152 -7.19 12.94 0.73
N TYR A 153 -7.70 12.41 -0.40
CA TYR A 153 -7.44 11.02 -0.78
C TYR A 153 -5.96 10.77 -1.10
N SER A 154 -5.32 11.70 -1.82
CA SER A 154 -3.90 11.64 -2.16
C SER A 154 -3.03 11.63 -0.91
N ALA A 155 -3.31 12.49 0.07
CA ALA A 155 -2.60 12.54 1.34
C ALA A 155 -2.70 11.20 2.11
N THR A 156 -3.89 10.59 2.18
CA THR A 156 -4.06 9.28 2.82
C THR A 156 -3.31 8.18 2.08
N THR A 157 -3.28 8.21 0.75
CA THR A 157 -2.55 7.25 -0.08
C THR A 157 -1.03 7.37 0.12
N VAL A 158 -0.52 8.62 0.16
CA VAL A 158 0.90 8.88 0.47
C VAL A 158 1.25 8.40 1.87
N LEU A 159 0.43 8.69 2.87
CA LEU A 159 0.63 8.22 4.25
C LEU A 159 0.70 6.69 4.31
N VAL A 160 -0.24 5.98 3.68
CA VAL A 160 -0.24 4.51 3.63
C VAL A 160 1.06 3.99 3.01
N ARG A 161 1.40 4.47 1.82
CA ARG A 161 2.57 4.01 1.06
C ARG A 161 3.87 4.28 1.81
N SER A 162 4.07 5.51 2.29
CA SER A 162 5.27 5.90 3.02
C SER A 162 5.45 5.09 4.31
N SER A 163 4.36 4.87 5.06
CA SER A 163 4.40 4.08 6.30
C SER A 163 4.84 2.63 6.06
N VAL A 164 4.36 2.01 4.97
CA VAL A 164 4.71 0.63 4.63
C VAL A 164 6.13 0.53 4.07
N VAL A 165 6.52 1.45 3.18
CA VAL A 165 7.87 1.46 2.59
C VAL A 165 8.93 1.68 3.65
N LEU A 166 8.75 2.65 4.55
CA LEU A 166 9.68 2.91 5.64
C LEU A 166 9.79 1.69 6.57
N GLU A 167 8.68 1.08 6.93
CA GLU A 167 8.68 -0.13 7.75
C GLU A 167 9.42 -1.29 7.04
N ARG A 168 9.19 -1.47 5.73
CA ARG A 168 9.84 -2.51 4.93
C ARG A 168 11.34 -2.28 4.78
N LEU A 169 11.76 -1.04 4.53
CA LEU A 169 13.19 -0.69 4.45
C LEU A 169 13.87 -0.88 5.79
N TYR A 170 13.24 -0.48 6.89
CA TYR A 170 13.76 -0.70 8.24
C TYR A 170 13.95 -2.20 8.54
N GLN A 171 12.97 -3.03 8.17
CA GLN A 171 13.10 -4.49 8.33
C GLN A 171 14.29 -5.06 7.54
N LYS A 172 14.47 -4.64 6.28
CA LYS A 172 15.62 -5.06 5.46
C LYS A 172 16.97 -4.63 6.05
N THR A 173 17.03 -3.47 6.70
CA THR A 173 18.26 -2.99 7.36
C THR A 173 18.58 -3.75 8.65
N LEU A 174 17.56 -4.33 9.31
CA LEU A 174 17.73 -5.13 10.53
C LEU A 174 18.02 -6.60 10.26
N GLU A 175 17.75 -7.11 9.04
CA GLU A 175 18.18 -8.45 8.63
C GLU A 175 19.71 -8.43 8.53
N PRO A 176 20.45 -9.20 9.36
CA PRO A 176 21.90 -9.10 9.41
C PRO A 176 22.50 -9.70 8.14
N GLU A 177 22.97 -8.87 7.21
CA GLU A 177 23.97 -9.29 6.23
C GLU A 177 25.33 -9.60 6.90
N ASP A 178 25.55 -9.08 8.12
CA ASP A 178 26.76 -9.31 8.92
C ASP A 178 26.37 -9.81 10.32
N GLY A 179 27.03 -10.89 10.73
CA GLY A 179 26.83 -11.68 11.95
C GLY A 179 26.58 -10.93 13.28
N PRO A 180 26.72 -11.58 14.46
CA PRO A 180 26.15 -11.17 15.74
C PRO A 180 26.63 -9.81 16.31
N ASN A 181 27.40 -9.02 15.56
CA ASN A 181 27.91 -7.71 15.94
C ASN A 181 27.30 -6.53 15.16
N SER A 182 26.24 -6.73 14.34
CA SER A 182 25.61 -5.59 13.69
C SER A 182 24.82 -4.76 14.72
N THR A 183 25.25 -3.53 14.93
CA THR A 183 24.68 -2.53 15.85
C THR A 183 23.31 -1.96 15.40
N GLY A 184 22.51 -2.72 14.65
CA GLY A 184 21.16 -2.37 14.21
C GLY A 184 20.06 -2.51 15.27
N GLY A 185 20.40 -2.51 16.55
CA GLY A 185 19.45 -2.40 17.65
C GLY A 185 18.74 -1.04 17.67
N PRO A 186 17.66 -0.89 18.44
CA PRO A 186 16.98 0.39 18.59
C PRO A 186 18.01 1.45 18.95
N SER A 187 18.04 2.56 18.19
CA SER A 187 18.98 3.67 18.39
C SER A 187 18.97 4.05 19.87
N VAL A 188 20.04 3.76 20.59
CA VAL A 188 20.18 4.20 21.98
C VAL A 188 20.34 5.72 21.92
N VAL A 189 19.28 6.42 22.29
CA VAL A 189 19.31 7.88 22.36
C VAL A 189 20.01 8.27 23.65
N ASP A 190 21.08 9.04 23.51
CA ASP A 190 21.77 9.58 24.70
C ASP A 190 20.85 10.60 25.39
N ALA A 191 20.38 10.24 26.60
CA ALA A 191 19.51 11.09 27.40
C ALA A 191 20.16 12.43 27.81
N LYS A 192 21.50 12.55 27.74
CA LYS A 192 22.19 13.82 27.98
C LYS A 192 22.03 14.78 26.79
N ILE A 193 21.91 14.24 25.58
CA ILE A 193 21.75 15.03 24.34
C ILE A 193 20.27 15.32 24.08
N ALA A 194 19.39 14.30 24.25
CA ALA A 194 17.99 14.40 23.91
C ALA A 194 17.09 13.73 24.98
N PRO A 195 16.95 14.33 26.16
CA PRO A 195 16.27 13.72 27.32
C PRO A 195 14.78 13.42 27.01
N ILE A 196 14.07 14.33 26.35
CA ILE A 196 12.65 14.14 25.97
C ILE A 196 12.49 12.97 25.00
N ILE A 197 13.36 12.88 24.01
CA ILE A 197 13.30 11.79 23.01
C ILE A 197 13.66 10.46 23.66
N ALA A 198 14.65 10.43 24.57
CA ALA A 198 15.02 9.23 25.31
C ALA A 198 13.86 8.68 26.15
N GLU A 199 13.10 9.56 26.82
CA GLU A 199 11.89 9.19 27.58
C GLU A 199 10.79 8.63 26.65
N ILE A 200 10.51 9.31 25.53
CA ILE A 200 9.51 8.88 24.55
C ILE A 200 9.84 7.50 23.97
N ILE A 201 11.13 7.24 23.68
CA ILE A 201 11.59 5.95 23.20
C ILE A 201 11.52 4.89 24.30
N GLY A 202 11.88 5.24 25.52
CA GLY A 202 11.74 4.38 26.69
C GLY A 202 10.29 3.91 26.89
N ASN A 203 9.32 4.72 26.50
CA ASN A 203 7.88 4.41 26.49
C ASN A 203 7.43 3.63 25.24
N GLY A 204 8.37 3.06 24.45
CA GLY A 204 8.09 2.14 23.33
C GLY A 204 7.84 2.81 21.99
N ARG A 205 8.06 4.14 21.86
CA ARG A 205 8.02 4.82 20.56
C ARG A 205 9.30 4.54 19.77
N ARG A 206 9.22 4.62 18.46
CA ARG A 206 10.35 4.40 17.53
C ARG A 206 10.61 5.64 16.71
N ILE A 207 11.88 5.97 16.49
CA ILE A 207 12.28 7.04 15.57
C ILE A 207 12.39 6.46 14.15
N GLY A 208 11.91 7.23 13.18
CA GLY A 208 12.08 6.90 11.76
C GLY A 208 11.23 5.74 11.23
N VAL A 209 10.41 5.13 12.08
CA VAL A 209 9.50 4.04 11.70
C VAL A 209 8.06 4.50 11.88
N ALA A 210 7.27 4.38 10.83
CA ALA A 210 5.84 4.62 10.92
C ALA A 210 5.16 3.44 11.63
N ASP A 211 5.22 3.41 12.96
CA ASP A 211 4.48 2.44 13.75
C ASP A 211 2.95 2.65 13.62
N ARG A 212 2.18 1.75 14.23
CA ARG A 212 0.71 1.84 14.20
C ARG A 212 0.22 3.18 14.77
N THR A 213 0.84 3.65 15.85
CA THR A 213 0.39 4.86 16.54
C THR A 213 0.64 6.11 15.72
N ASN A 214 1.82 6.23 15.09
CA ASN A 214 2.13 7.34 14.18
C ASN A 214 1.23 7.35 12.95
N PHE A 215 0.95 6.16 12.40
CA PHE A 215 0.03 6.03 11.27
C PHE A 215 -1.39 6.50 11.64
N GLU A 216 -1.95 6.01 12.75
CA GLU A 216 -3.30 6.38 13.19
C GLU A 216 -3.38 7.88 13.52
N TYR A 217 -2.38 8.43 14.21
CA TYR A 217 -2.29 9.86 14.49
C TYR A 217 -2.32 10.71 13.21
N SER A 218 -1.48 10.37 12.25
CA SER A 218 -1.41 11.10 10.98
C SER A 218 -2.69 10.97 10.16
N LEU A 219 -3.31 9.79 10.16
CA LEU A 219 -4.58 9.55 9.49
C LEU A 219 -5.69 10.42 10.09
N GLU A 220 -5.81 10.46 11.42
CA GLU A 220 -6.83 11.31 12.08
C GLU A 220 -6.58 12.80 11.80
N CYS A 221 -5.32 13.27 11.77
CA CYS A 221 -5.02 14.65 11.37
C CYS A 221 -5.54 15.00 9.95
N ILE A 222 -5.39 14.07 8.99
CA ILE A 222 -5.92 14.26 7.64
C ILE A 222 -7.46 14.31 7.66
N LEU A 223 -8.10 13.38 8.37
CA LEU A 223 -9.56 13.31 8.49
C LEU A 223 -10.14 14.55 9.20
N ASP A 224 -9.47 15.05 10.24
CA ASP A 224 -9.89 16.27 10.95
C ASP A 224 -9.73 17.51 10.09
N HIS A 225 -8.67 17.58 9.29
CA HIS A 225 -8.50 18.66 8.32
C HIS A 225 -9.64 18.67 7.29
N ALA A 226 -9.95 17.52 6.71
CA ALA A 226 -11.06 17.38 5.76
C ALA A 226 -12.42 17.76 6.38
N SER A 227 -12.67 17.38 7.65
CA SER A 227 -13.88 17.79 8.36
C SER A 227 -13.98 19.31 8.49
N ARG A 228 -12.88 19.98 8.84
CA ARG A 228 -12.88 21.46 8.93
C ARG A 228 -13.18 22.12 7.59
N LEU A 229 -12.63 21.61 6.48
CA LEU A 229 -12.92 22.14 5.13
C LEU A 229 -14.42 21.99 4.78
N ILE A 230 -15.05 20.88 5.16
CA ILE A 230 -16.48 20.64 4.98
C ILE A 230 -17.28 21.67 5.78
N ASP A 231 -16.96 21.88 7.05
CA ASP A 231 -17.66 22.81 7.95
C ASP A 231 -17.51 24.26 7.46
N GLU A 232 -16.31 24.68 7.09
CA GLU A 232 -16.02 26.01 6.53
C GLU A 232 -16.85 26.28 5.26
N ARG A 233 -16.90 25.29 4.36
CA ARG A 233 -17.67 25.38 3.13
C ARG A 233 -19.17 25.44 3.37
N ALA A 234 -19.68 24.63 4.32
CA ALA A 234 -21.07 24.68 4.73
C ALA A 234 -21.45 26.04 5.36
N ALA A 235 -20.54 26.64 6.14
CA ALA A 235 -20.74 27.96 6.74
C ALA A 235 -20.71 29.09 5.70
N ALA A 236 -19.89 28.94 4.64
CA ALA A 236 -19.79 29.91 3.54
C ALA A 236 -20.95 29.84 2.54
N ALA A 237 -21.71 28.75 2.52
CA ALA A 237 -22.85 28.59 1.62
C ALA A 237 -23.94 29.63 1.92
N PRO A 238 -24.46 30.39 0.94
CA PRO A 238 -25.48 31.41 1.17
C PRO A 238 -26.74 30.71 1.73
N ARG A 239 -27.18 31.14 2.93
CA ARG A 239 -28.44 30.69 3.51
C ARG A 239 -29.56 30.99 2.50
N SER A 240 -30.17 29.95 1.94
CA SER A 240 -31.33 30.13 1.04
C SER A 240 -32.39 30.93 1.78
N ARG A 241 -32.70 32.14 1.29
CA ARG A 241 -33.80 32.95 1.81
C ARG A 241 -35.07 32.13 1.69
N ALA A 242 -35.67 31.80 2.83
CA ALA A 242 -37.03 31.24 2.89
C ALA A 242 -37.96 32.09 2.04
N PRO A 243 -38.84 31.52 1.21
CA PRO A 243 -39.78 32.29 0.39
C PRO A 243 -40.65 33.15 1.31
N ARG A 244 -40.60 34.48 1.11
CA ARG A 244 -41.48 35.40 1.79
C ARG A 244 -42.93 34.95 1.52
N ARG A 245 -43.63 34.49 2.54
CA ARG A 245 -45.09 34.31 2.49
C ARG A 245 -45.72 35.66 2.02
N ARG A 246 -46.24 35.68 0.80
CA ARG A 246 -47.11 36.76 0.38
C ARG A 246 -48.37 36.72 1.28
N SER A 247 -48.51 37.71 2.11
CA SER A 247 -49.77 37.96 2.78
C SER A 247 -50.78 38.40 1.73
N ASN A 248 -51.70 37.52 1.36
CA ASN A 248 -52.92 37.92 0.67
C ASN A 248 -53.76 38.74 1.67
N ALA A 249 -53.67 40.06 1.56
CA ALA A 249 -54.67 40.96 2.09
C ALA A 249 -55.86 40.91 1.11
N GLU A 250 -56.95 40.25 1.53
CA GLU A 250 -58.24 40.40 0.89
C GLU A 250 -58.75 41.83 1.14
N PRO A 251 -59.26 42.52 0.12
CA PRO A 251 -59.99 43.76 0.35
C PRO A 251 -61.44 43.44 0.79
N CYS A 252 -61.84 43.97 1.95
CA CYS A 252 -63.20 44.04 2.37
C CYS A 252 -64.02 44.82 1.34
N ARG A 253 -65.15 44.23 0.98
CA ARG A 253 -66.44 44.90 0.69
C ARG A 253 -67.53 44.23 1.44
#